data_018d5af273eb6879b45f8d4c147e1ee6
#
_entry.id   018d5af273eb6879b45f8d4c147e1ee6
#
_cell.length_a   1.000
_cell.length_b   1.000
_cell.length_c   1.000
_cell.angle_alpha   90.00
_cell.angle_beta   90.00
_cell.angle_gamma   90.00
#
_symmetry.space_group_name_H-M   'P 1'
#
loop_
_entity.id
_entity.type
_entity.pdbx_description
1 polymer ?
#
loop_
_entity_poly.entity_id
_entity_poly.type
_entity_poly.pdbx_seq_one_letter_code
_entity_poly.pdbx_strand_id
1 'polypeptide(L)'
;MTESAVSLGNTDKEVLQQHESLVADTLAPVASAVATKNVVTEASLNPVPLKSAPLKPTPIKSSSLWYLYLVRCANGHLYTGVTTNVARRFSEHQSGSIKSAKYLRGKGPLTLMYQEQVGSHGDALRREIAVKKLSRSQKLALIESAEYR
;
A
#
# COMPACT_ATOMS: atom_id res chain seq x y z
N MET A 1 42.13 23.04 -44.63
CA MET A 1 41.27 22.84 -45.79
C MET A 1 40.45 21.62 -45.43
N THR A 2 39.24 21.62 -45.13
CA THR A 2 37.99 22.36 -45.28
C THR A 2 37.10 21.93 -44.11
N GLU A 3 36.67 22.76 -43.29
CA GLU A 3 35.37 23.34 -43.01
C GLU A 3 34.14 22.64 -43.63
N SER A 4 33.21 22.31 -42.76
CA SER A 4 31.76 22.49 -42.88
C SER A 4 31.14 21.91 -41.62
N ALA A 5 30.73 22.65 -40.62
CA ALA A 5 29.71 23.67 -40.51
C ALA A 5 28.27 23.11 -40.70
N VAL A 6 27.51 23.26 -39.59
CA VAL A 6 26.12 23.66 -39.45
C VAL A 6 25.03 22.61 -39.66
N SER A 7 24.25 22.36 -38.65
CA SER A 7 22.85 22.78 -38.68
C SER A 7 22.22 22.77 -37.30
N LEU A 8 21.95 23.95 -36.85
CA LEU A 8 20.87 24.28 -35.89
C LEU A 8 19.51 23.97 -36.49
N GLY A 9 18.66 23.50 -35.69
CA GLY A 9 17.21 23.48 -35.89
C GLY A 9 16.58 23.10 -34.57
N ASN A 10 16.36 23.95 -33.70
CA ASN A 10 15.42 25.03 -33.53
C ASN A 10 13.98 24.62 -33.73
N THR A 11 13.27 25.00 -32.72
CA THR A 11 11.85 25.40 -32.68
C THR A 11 10.84 24.23 -32.61
N ASP A 12 9.89 24.27 -31.85
CA ASP A 12 9.04 25.34 -31.29
C ASP A 12 7.99 24.71 -30.41
N LYS A 13 7.73 25.45 -29.37
CA LYS A 13 6.44 26.00 -29.02
C LYS A 13 5.35 25.01 -28.64
N GLU A 14 5.08 25.09 -27.36
CA GLU A 14 3.90 25.80 -26.85
C GLU A 14 2.58 25.39 -27.48
N VAL A 15 1.82 24.58 -26.77
CA VAL A 15 0.37 24.70 -26.75
C VAL A 15 -0.09 24.62 -25.29
N LEU A 16 -0.17 25.80 -24.71
CA LEU A 16 -1.15 26.08 -23.68
C LEU A 16 -2.54 25.89 -24.29
N GLN A 17 -3.33 25.02 -23.72
CA GLN A 17 -4.77 25.16 -23.86
C GLN A 17 -5.45 24.74 -22.57
N GLN A 18 -5.82 25.78 -21.88
CA GLN A 18 -6.81 25.83 -20.83
C GLN A 18 -8.13 25.27 -21.35
N HIS A 19 -8.76 24.43 -20.59
CA HIS A 19 -10.21 24.39 -20.56
C HIS A 19 -10.66 24.31 -19.11
N GLU A 20 -10.92 25.51 -18.58
CA GLU A 20 -11.93 25.71 -17.56
C GLU A 20 -13.32 25.42 -18.16
N SER A 21 -14.09 24.70 -17.42
CA SER A 21 -15.55 24.75 -17.36
C SER A 21 -15.93 23.94 -16.12
N LEU A 22 -16.12 24.57 -15.02
CA LEU A 22 -17.33 25.15 -14.46
C LEU A 22 -18.60 24.39 -14.85
N VAL A 23 -19.11 23.59 -13.94
CA VAL A 23 -20.52 23.61 -13.58
C VAL A 23 -20.65 23.26 -12.11
N ALA A 24 -21.00 24.27 -11.39
CA ALA A 24 -21.56 24.21 -10.06
C ALA A 24 -23.02 23.76 -10.14
N ASP A 25 -23.49 23.39 -8.97
CA ASP A 25 -24.89 23.50 -8.53
C ASP A 25 -25.77 22.26 -8.68
N THR A 26 -26.19 21.76 -7.54
CA THR A 26 -27.56 21.79 -7.05
C THR A 26 -27.68 20.86 -5.84
N LEU A 27 -27.62 21.43 -4.66
CA LEU A 27 -28.69 21.63 -3.69
C LEU A 27 -29.39 20.36 -3.15
N ALA A 28 -29.24 20.16 -1.86
CA ALA A 28 -30.07 19.36 -0.94
C ALA A 28 -31.47 20.01 -0.80
N PRO A 29 -32.35 19.60 0.10
CA PRO A 29 -32.61 18.37 0.82
C PRO A 29 -34.12 17.97 0.72
N VAL A 30 -34.47 16.76 1.14
CA VAL A 30 -35.86 16.54 1.58
C VAL A 30 -35.87 15.62 2.79
N ALA A 31 -36.11 16.26 3.90
CA ALA A 31 -36.69 15.62 5.07
C ALA A 31 -38.10 15.16 4.77
N SER A 32 -38.48 13.97 5.17
CA SER A 32 -39.86 13.66 5.49
C SER A 32 -39.92 12.60 6.56
N ALA A 33 -40.32 13.09 7.72
CA ALA A 33 -40.77 12.33 8.83
C ALA A 33 -42.13 11.72 8.49
N VAL A 34 -42.31 10.43 8.77
CA VAL A 34 -43.64 9.90 9.04
C VAL A 34 -43.57 9.01 10.27
N ALA A 35 -44.09 9.55 11.32
CA ALA A 35 -44.44 8.81 12.53
C ALA A 35 -45.69 7.97 12.25
N THR A 36 -45.67 6.70 12.61
CA THR A 36 -46.86 5.96 12.92
C THR A 36 -46.68 5.17 14.20
N LYS A 37 -47.42 5.63 15.17
CA LYS A 37 -47.75 4.92 16.40
C LYS A 37 -48.58 3.66 16.06
N ASN A 38 -48.28 2.58 16.74
CA ASN A 38 -49.31 1.65 17.29
C ASN A 38 -48.60 0.60 18.10
N VAL A 39 -48.85 0.65 19.33
CA VAL A 39 -49.87 0.02 20.19
C VAL A 39 -49.36 -1.28 20.81
N VAL A 40 -49.21 -1.18 22.10
CA VAL A 40 -49.00 -2.21 23.12
C VAL A 40 -49.85 -3.46 22.92
N THR A 41 -49.21 -4.58 23.11
CA THR A 41 -49.89 -5.73 23.73
C THR A 41 -48.93 -6.38 24.71
N GLU A 42 -49.23 -6.20 25.97
CA GLU A 42 -48.64 -6.99 27.04
C GLU A 42 -49.07 -8.46 26.89
N ALA A 43 -48.10 -9.33 26.92
CA ALA A 43 -48.34 -10.70 27.30
C ALA A 43 -47.07 -11.31 27.92
N SER A 44 -47.18 -11.43 29.23
CA SER A 44 -46.65 -12.52 30.04
C SER A 44 -45.14 -12.73 30.13
N LEU A 45 -44.67 -12.17 31.23
CA LEU A 45 -43.49 -12.50 32.01
C LEU A 45 -43.20 -14.01 32.13
N ASN A 46 -41.99 -14.37 31.66
CA ASN A 46 -41.17 -15.32 32.40
C ASN A 46 -39.74 -14.83 32.33
N PRO A 47 -39.14 -14.40 33.43
CA PRO A 47 -37.72 -14.10 33.47
C PRO A 47 -36.94 -15.41 33.48
N VAL A 48 -36.42 -15.79 32.33
CA VAL A 48 -35.36 -16.79 32.26
C VAL A 48 -34.12 -16.15 32.89
N PRO A 49 -33.54 -16.72 33.96
CA PRO A 49 -32.31 -16.19 34.48
C PRO A 49 -31.18 -16.40 33.46
N LEU A 50 -30.86 -15.37 32.70
CA LEU A 50 -29.63 -15.32 31.97
C LEU A 50 -28.49 -15.40 32.99
N LYS A 51 -27.93 -16.60 33.15
CA LYS A 51 -26.57 -16.73 33.68
C LYS A 51 -25.65 -15.99 32.72
N SER A 52 -25.41 -14.71 33.00
CA SER A 52 -24.34 -13.94 32.38
C SER A 52 -23.01 -14.56 32.82
N ALA A 53 -22.55 -15.55 32.05
CA ALA A 53 -21.17 -15.97 32.12
C ALA A 53 -20.32 -14.74 31.73
N PRO A 54 -19.33 -14.35 32.53
CA PRO A 54 -18.47 -13.28 32.15
C PRO A 54 -17.73 -13.70 30.85
N LEU A 55 -18.12 -13.09 29.75
CA LEU A 55 -17.36 -13.18 28.50
C LEU A 55 -15.97 -12.63 28.82
N LYS A 56 -15.00 -13.53 29.00
CA LYS A 56 -13.62 -13.15 29.05
C LYS A 56 -13.35 -12.36 27.76
N PRO A 57 -12.86 -11.10 27.84
CA PRO A 57 -12.47 -10.39 26.64
C PRO A 57 -11.40 -11.22 25.97
N THR A 58 -11.74 -11.88 24.87
CA THR A 58 -10.75 -12.47 23.98
C THR A 58 -9.89 -11.31 23.49
N PRO A 59 -8.57 -11.32 23.70
CA PRO A 59 -7.74 -10.27 23.17
C PRO A 59 -7.92 -10.30 21.65
N ILE A 60 -8.52 -9.24 21.12
CA ILE A 60 -8.54 -9.00 19.68
C ILE A 60 -7.07 -8.90 19.31
N LYS A 61 -6.51 -9.97 18.76
CA LYS A 61 -5.17 -9.91 18.17
C LYS A 61 -5.25 -8.81 17.12
N SER A 62 -4.71 -7.65 17.43
CA SER A 62 -4.52 -6.61 16.43
C SER A 62 -3.77 -7.27 15.28
N SER A 63 -4.45 -7.51 14.17
CA SER A 63 -3.87 -8.13 13.00
C SER A 63 -2.83 -7.16 12.48
N SER A 64 -1.56 -7.40 12.85
CA SER A 64 -0.46 -6.59 12.37
C SER A 64 -0.48 -6.66 10.84
N LEU A 65 -0.61 -5.51 10.20
CA LEU A 65 -0.53 -5.41 8.75
C LEU A 65 0.90 -5.74 8.30
N TRP A 66 1.01 -6.61 7.34
CA TRP A 66 2.27 -7.02 6.75
C TRP A 66 2.46 -6.36 5.40
N TYR A 67 3.70 -6.03 5.12
CA TYR A 67 4.14 -5.38 3.89
C TYR A 67 5.17 -6.26 3.19
N LEU A 68 5.08 -6.30 1.86
CA LEU A 68 6.14 -6.78 1.01
C LEU A 68 6.96 -5.58 0.55
N TYR A 69 8.27 -5.76 0.42
CA TYR A 69 9.17 -4.70 -0.07
C TYR A 69 10.27 -5.27 -0.96
N LEU A 70 10.74 -4.44 -1.91
CA LEU A 70 11.89 -4.73 -2.75
C LEU A 70 12.99 -3.70 -2.51
N VAL A 71 14.21 -4.20 -2.36
CA VAL A 71 15.42 -3.39 -2.18
C VAL A 71 16.38 -3.68 -3.32
N ARG A 72 16.91 -2.61 -3.93
CA ARG A 72 18.00 -2.71 -4.91
C ARG A 72 19.34 -2.55 -4.21
N CYS A 73 20.26 -3.46 -4.47
CA CYS A 73 21.65 -3.41 -4.03
C CYS A 73 22.51 -2.57 -4.99
N ALA A 74 23.70 -2.16 -4.54
CA ALA A 74 24.68 -1.44 -5.38
C ALA A 74 25.01 -2.17 -6.69
N ASN A 75 25.09 -3.51 -6.64
CA ASN A 75 25.32 -4.36 -7.82
C ASN A 75 24.09 -4.56 -8.70
N GLY A 76 23.01 -3.80 -8.46
CA GLY A 76 21.77 -3.86 -9.22
C GLY A 76 20.85 -5.04 -8.90
N HIS A 77 21.22 -5.96 -8.03
CA HIS A 77 20.34 -7.06 -7.64
C HIS A 77 19.14 -6.58 -6.83
N LEU A 78 18.00 -7.25 -7.01
CA LEU A 78 16.78 -6.99 -6.28
C LEU A 78 16.57 -8.03 -5.18
N TYR A 79 16.38 -7.57 -3.96
CA TYR A 79 16.04 -8.38 -2.80
C TYR A 79 14.56 -8.18 -2.45
N THR A 80 13.85 -9.25 -2.16
CA THR A 80 12.43 -9.23 -1.75
C THR A 80 12.32 -9.74 -0.31
N GLY A 81 11.54 -9.04 0.50
CA GLY A 81 11.26 -9.44 1.88
C GLY A 81 9.89 -8.96 2.36
N VAL A 82 9.47 -9.47 3.51
CA VAL A 82 8.23 -9.08 4.19
C VAL A 82 8.50 -8.59 5.61
N THR A 83 7.69 -7.67 6.09
CA THR A 83 7.80 -7.09 7.43
C THR A 83 6.50 -6.40 7.85
N THR A 84 6.35 -6.14 9.13
CA THR A 84 5.29 -5.26 9.66
C THR A 84 5.68 -3.78 9.68
N ASN A 85 6.97 -3.45 9.49
CA ASN A 85 7.46 -2.08 9.48
C ASN A 85 8.64 -1.96 8.49
N VAL A 86 8.36 -1.40 7.31
CA VAL A 86 9.33 -1.30 6.22
C VAL A 86 10.47 -0.35 6.57
N ALA A 87 10.19 0.82 7.15
CA ALA A 87 11.21 1.81 7.48
C ALA A 87 12.24 1.25 8.48
N ARG A 88 11.78 0.65 9.57
CA ARG A 88 12.65 0.00 10.54
C ARG A 88 13.49 -1.12 9.91
N ARG A 89 12.83 -1.97 9.11
CA ARG A 89 13.50 -3.10 8.47
C ARG A 89 14.55 -2.67 7.44
N PHE A 90 14.25 -1.63 6.69
CA PHE A 90 15.18 -1.05 5.73
C PHE A 90 16.41 -0.42 6.43
N SER A 91 16.20 0.32 7.52
CA SER A 91 17.29 0.86 8.36
C SER A 91 18.20 -0.25 8.91
N GLU A 92 17.62 -1.37 9.39
CA GLU A 92 18.39 -2.55 9.82
C GLU A 92 19.24 -3.13 8.69
N HIS A 93 18.75 -3.09 7.44
CA HIS A 93 19.51 -3.54 6.28
C HIS A 93 20.64 -2.58 5.91
N GLN A 94 20.39 -1.27 5.94
CA GLN A 94 21.40 -0.25 5.65
C GLN A 94 22.55 -0.24 6.66
N SER A 95 22.24 -0.43 7.95
CA SER A 95 23.28 -0.47 9.01
C SER A 95 24.19 -1.68 8.93
N GLY A 96 23.89 -2.67 8.10
CA GLY A 96 24.67 -3.91 8.00
C GLY A 96 24.72 -4.74 9.29
N SER A 97 23.84 -4.44 10.25
CA SER A 97 23.79 -5.08 11.57
C SER A 97 23.52 -6.60 11.48
N ILE A 98 23.64 -7.28 12.63
CA ILE A 98 23.30 -8.72 12.74
C ILE A 98 21.85 -9.00 12.31
N LYS A 99 20.94 -8.01 12.48
CA LYS A 99 19.54 -8.09 12.04
C LYS A 99 19.36 -7.95 10.54
N SER A 100 20.37 -7.48 9.81
CA SER A 100 20.34 -7.41 8.35
C SER A 100 20.28 -8.81 7.74
N ALA A 101 19.51 -8.97 6.66
CA ALA A 101 19.52 -10.21 5.89
C ALA A 101 20.94 -10.53 5.43
N LYS A 102 21.36 -11.79 5.59
CA LYS A 102 22.71 -12.23 5.18
C LYS A 102 23.05 -11.83 3.73
N TYR A 103 22.06 -11.91 2.85
CA TYR A 103 22.22 -11.56 1.44
C TYR A 103 22.57 -10.09 1.21
N LEU A 104 22.08 -9.18 2.05
CA LEU A 104 22.28 -7.73 1.89
C LEU A 104 23.57 -7.20 2.52
N ARG A 105 24.20 -8.00 3.39
CA ARG A 105 25.43 -7.58 4.06
C ARG A 105 26.55 -7.31 3.04
N GLY A 106 27.16 -6.15 3.12
CA GLY A 106 28.23 -5.73 2.22
C GLY A 106 27.78 -5.40 0.78
N LYS A 107 26.47 -5.26 0.53
CA LYS A 107 25.93 -4.93 -0.80
C LYS A 107 25.35 -3.51 -0.87
N GLY A 108 25.71 -2.65 0.08
CA GLY A 108 25.33 -1.25 0.04
C GLY A 108 26.04 -0.45 -1.05
N PRO A 109 25.53 0.73 -1.40
CA PRO A 109 24.31 1.32 -0.88
C PRO A 109 23.05 0.56 -1.30
N LEU A 110 22.05 0.57 -0.40
CA LEU A 110 20.75 -0.06 -0.63
C LEU A 110 19.72 1.02 -0.95
N THR A 111 18.82 0.74 -1.89
CA THR A 111 17.70 1.63 -2.26
C THR A 111 16.38 0.87 -2.12
N LEU A 112 15.44 1.43 -1.37
CA LEU A 112 14.07 0.91 -1.33
C LEU A 112 13.38 1.29 -2.64
N MET A 113 12.98 0.28 -3.42
CA MET A 113 12.38 0.48 -4.74
C MET A 113 10.87 0.28 -4.75
N TYR A 114 10.33 -0.51 -3.80
CA TYR A 114 8.92 -0.86 -3.80
C TYR A 114 8.46 -1.28 -2.42
N GLN A 115 7.22 -0.94 -2.08
CA GLN A 115 6.52 -1.49 -0.93
C GLN A 115 5.02 -1.62 -1.22
N GLU A 116 4.40 -2.68 -0.75
CA GLU A 116 2.97 -2.89 -0.82
C GLU A 116 2.44 -3.43 0.51
N GLN A 117 1.25 -2.98 0.90
CA GLN A 117 0.54 -3.55 2.04
C GLN A 117 -0.20 -4.80 1.57
N VAL A 118 0.08 -5.92 2.20
CA VAL A 118 -0.48 -7.21 1.76
C VAL A 118 -1.61 -7.69 2.67
N GLY A 119 -1.52 -7.39 3.98
CA GLY A 119 -2.53 -7.80 4.96
C GLY A 119 -1.98 -8.76 6.00
N SER A 120 -2.45 -10.02 6.04
CA SER A 120 -2.01 -10.99 7.04
C SER A 120 -0.58 -11.50 6.78
N HIS A 121 0.05 -12.07 7.81
CA HIS A 121 1.37 -12.71 7.66
C HIS A 121 1.37 -13.82 6.61
N GLY A 122 0.31 -14.64 6.59
CA GLY A 122 0.20 -15.73 5.60
C GLY A 122 0.10 -15.23 4.17
N ASP A 123 -0.65 -14.14 3.95
CA ASP A 123 -0.75 -13.51 2.63
C ASP A 123 0.58 -12.91 2.20
N ALA A 124 1.28 -12.25 3.11
CA ALA A 124 2.61 -11.68 2.85
C ALA A 124 3.62 -12.75 2.44
N LEU A 125 3.65 -13.89 3.10
CA LEU A 125 4.53 -15.01 2.73
C LEU A 125 4.17 -15.59 1.36
N ARG A 126 2.89 -15.76 1.05
CA ARG A 126 2.44 -16.21 -0.28
C ARG A 126 2.86 -15.21 -1.36
N ARG A 127 2.67 -13.93 -1.10
CA ARG A 127 3.08 -12.86 -2.02
C ARG A 127 4.60 -12.81 -2.21
N GLU A 128 5.37 -12.96 -1.14
CA GLU A 128 6.84 -13.03 -1.20
C GLU A 128 7.32 -14.16 -2.09
N ILE A 129 6.76 -15.36 -1.94
CA ILE A 129 7.09 -16.52 -2.77
C ILE A 129 6.77 -16.24 -4.24
N ALA A 130 5.60 -15.65 -4.52
CA ALA A 130 5.20 -15.29 -5.88
C ALA A 130 6.17 -14.29 -6.50
N VAL A 131 6.49 -13.20 -5.77
CA VAL A 131 7.41 -12.17 -6.27
C VAL A 131 8.85 -12.69 -6.41
N LYS A 132 9.28 -13.58 -5.53
CA LYS A 132 10.62 -14.21 -5.66
C LYS A 132 10.77 -15.03 -6.94
N LYS A 133 9.69 -15.66 -7.42
CA LYS A 133 9.67 -16.43 -8.68
C LYS A 133 9.71 -15.56 -9.93
N LEU A 134 9.37 -14.28 -9.83
CA LEU A 134 9.42 -13.35 -10.95
C LEU A 134 10.84 -13.17 -11.47
N SER A 135 10.98 -13.04 -12.79
CA SER A 135 12.21 -12.62 -13.44
C SER A 135 12.61 -11.20 -13.01
N ARG A 136 13.83 -10.80 -13.30
CA ARG A 136 14.29 -9.44 -13.02
C ARG A 136 13.44 -8.40 -13.75
N SER A 137 13.14 -8.61 -15.02
CA SER A 137 12.30 -7.70 -15.83
C SER A 137 10.90 -7.55 -15.25
N GLN A 138 10.28 -8.65 -14.84
CA GLN A 138 8.97 -8.62 -14.20
C GLN A 138 8.97 -7.88 -12.85
N LYS A 139 10.05 -8.00 -12.06
CA LYS A 139 10.20 -7.22 -10.82
C LYS A 139 10.35 -5.72 -11.09
N LEU A 140 11.06 -5.35 -12.16
CA LEU A 140 11.17 -3.95 -12.56
C LEU A 140 9.83 -3.41 -13.03
N ALA A 141 9.09 -4.15 -13.85
CA ALA A 141 7.73 -3.75 -14.26
C ALA A 141 6.78 -3.60 -13.06
N LEU A 142 6.91 -4.45 -12.02
CA LEU A 142 6.15 -4.30 -10.77
C LEU A 142 6.49 -2.99 -10.06
N ILE A 143 7.76 -2.59 -10.02
CA ILE A 143 8.21 -1.33 -9.41
C ILE A 143 7.64 -0.14 -10.19
N GLU A 144 7.77 -0.15 -11.51
CA GLU A 144 7.26 0.91 -12.40
C GLU A 144 5.74 1.08 -12.27
N SER A 145 4.99 -0.02 -12.19
CA SER A 145 3.52 0.03 -12.02
C SER A 145 3.06 0.68 -10.71
N ALA A 146 3.92 0.77 -9.71
CA ALA A 146 3.63 1.39 -8.44
C ALA A 146 3.91 2.90 -8.41
N GLU A 147 4.84 3.38 -9.23
CA GLU A 147 5.15 4.82 -9.34
C GLU A 147 4.02 5.62 -10.02
N TYR A 148 3.12 4.92 -10.73
CA TYR A 148 1.94 5.51 -11.38
C TYR A 148 0.66 5.50 -10.54
N ARG A 149 0.72 5.14 -9.26
CA ARG A 149 -0.41 5.19 -8.32
C ARG A 149 -0.18 6.22 -7.23
#